data_58140becd5dc179b44428da3c2025beb
#
_entry.id   58140becd5dc179b44428da3c2025beb
#
_cell.length_a   1.000
_cell.length_b   1.000
_cell.length_c   1.000
_cell.angle_alpha   90.00
_cell.angle_beta   90.00
_cell.angle_gamma   90.00
#
_symmetry.space_group_name_H-M   'P 1'
#
loop_
_entity.id
_entity.type
_entity.pdbx_description
1 polymer ?
#
loop_
_entity_poly.entity_id
_entity_poly.type
_entity_poly.pdbx_seq_one_letter_code
_entity_poly.pdbx_strand_id
1 'polypeptide(L)'
;MADDDNAVWAEYGDTLRLPIDADSDYISAIPWERAALIGDRPLIDIGCGSGLTTLALAARFPLAEILAVEPDPLMRSLLMLRVAERPEIRSRTTVLPESILDVWLPDECGGALLFNVIYFLGGRTRDRFWTRMAHVLVPGAPILMSRSYGGVPDTLVERHLAGSATMGRHEYQRFFEAKPAGEGRVEIVNTYVVLRDGEQVRTARTVVTPLSLDEEVILSEIPIGKFSIEEIDENYIAVRRQPDLRR
;
A
#
# COMPACT_ATOMS: atom_id res chain seq x y z
N MET A 1 -4.04 26.16 -9.98
CA MET A 1 -2.87 25.31 -9.73
C MET A 1 -3.45 24.06 -9.16
N ALA A 2 -3.32 22.93 -9.84
CA ALA A 2 -3.75 21.66 -9.26
C ALA A 2 -2.88 21.42 -8.02
N ASP A 3 -3.50 21.08 -6.91
CA ASP A 3 -2.76 20.65 -5.72
C ASP A 3 -1.91 19.43 -6.10
N ASP A 4 -0.71 19.34 -5.55
CA ASP A 4 0.10 18.12 -5.67
C ASP A 4 -0.66 17.01 -4.92
N ASP A 5 -1.14 16.00 -5.63
CA ASP A 5 -1.94 14.91 -5.06
C ASP A 5 -1.26 14.24 -3.86
N ASN A 6 0.06 14.07 -3.92
CA ASN A 6 0.82 13.48 -2.82
C ASN A 6 0.93 14.42 -1.63
N ALA A 7 1.01 15.74 -1.83
CA ALA A 7 1.01 16.73 -0.75
C ALA A 7 -0.33 16.73 0.00
N VAL A 8 -1.44 16.72 -0.73
CA VAL A 8 -2.79 16.63 -0.15
C VAL A 8 -2.98 15.32 0.58
N TRP A 9 -2.51 14.21 -0.02
CA TRP A 9 -2.58 12.90 0.61
C TRP A 9 -1.74 12.82 1.89
N ALA A 10 -0.54 13.38 1.89
CA ALA A 10 0.31 13.45 3.06
C ALA A 10 -0.31 14.29 4.20
N GLU A 11 -1.04 15.36 3.86
CA GLU A 11 -1.68 16.23 4.84
C GLU A 11 -2.94 15.58 5.45
N TYR A 12 -3.78 14.93 4.65
CA TYR A 12 -5.12 14.49 5.08
C TYR A 12 -5.32 12.99 5.08
N GLY A 13 -4.57 12.26 4.24
CA GLY A 13 -4.87 10.86 3.91
C GLY A 13 -4.96 9.96 5.13
N ASP A 14 -3.97 10.00 6.00
CA ASP A 14 -3.95 9.13 7.18
C ASP A 14 -4.96 9.55 8.25
N THR A 15 -5.10 10.87 8.48
CA THR A 15 -6.02 11.42 9.49
C THR A 15 -7.47 10.99 9.22
N LEU A 16 -7.85 10.89 7.94
CA LEU A 16 -9.22 10.59 7.50
C LEU A 16 -9.39 9.16 6.98
N ARG A 17 -8.31 8.40 6.93
CA ARG A 17 -8.33 6.96 6.64
C ARG A 17 -8.46 6.14 7.92
N LEU A 18 -7.83 6.58 9.00
CA LEU A 18 -7.90 5.92 10.29
C LEU A 18 -9.29 6.19 10.88
N PRO A 19 -10.09 5.18 11.18
CA PRO A 19 -11.22 5.35 12.06
C PRO A 19 -10.64 5.78 13.41
N ILE A 20 -11.29 6.73 14.03
CA ILE A 20 -10.94 7.21 15.37
C ILE A 20 -11.17 6.08 16.40
N ASP A 21 -11.98 5.09 16.03
CA ASP A 21 -12.22 3.88 16.81
C ASP A 21 -11.33 2.74 16.31
N ALA A 22 -10.46 2.22 17.20
CA ALA A 22 -9.47 1.19 16.93
C ALA A 22 -10.04 -0.14 16.35
N ASP A 23 -11.36 -0.34 16.35
CA ASP A 23 -11.99 -1.58 15.93
C ASP A 23 -12.20 -1.71 14.40
N SER A 24 -11.93 -0.66 13.63
CA SER A 24 -12.07 -0.68 12.16
C SER A 24 -10.77 -0.33 11.43
N ASP A 25 -9.63 -0.50 12.08
CA ASP A 25 -8.31 -0.26 11.50
C ASP A 25 -8.00 -1.32 10.43
N TYR A 26 -7.83 -0.87 9.17
CA TYR A 26 -7.45 -1.75 8.07
C TYR A 26 -6.12 -2.50 8.35
N ILE A 27 -5.26 -1.96 9.22
CA ILE A 27 -4.02 -2.61 9.67
C ILE A 27 -4.32 -3.85 10.50
N SER A 28 -5.34 -3.78 11.37
CA SER A 28 -5.79 -4.92 12.17
C SER A 28 -6.42 -6.03 11.31
N ALA A 29 -6.96 -5.66 10.14
CA ALA A 29 -7.54 -6.59 9.20
C ALA A 29 -6.51 -7.35 8.34
N ILE A 30 -5.20 -7.00 8.43
CA ILE A 30 -4.16 -7.69 7.66
C ILE A 30 -4.03 -9.15 8.17
N PRO A 31 -4.19 -10.16 7.30
CA PRO A 31 -4.21 -11.57 7.71
C PRO A 31 -2.79 -12.14 7.91
N TRP A 32 -2.05 -11.61 8.85
CA TRP A 32 -0.63 -11.93 9.09
C TRP A 32 -0.34 -13.42 9.23
N GLU A 33 -1.20 -14.14 9.99
CA GLU A 33 -1.01 -15.58 10.25
C GLU A 33 -1.17 -16.41 8.96
N ARG A 34 -2.13 -16.03 8.13
CA ARG A 34 -2.39 -16.73 6.86
C ARG A 34 -1.37 -16.37 5.79
N ALA A 35 -0.84 -15.13 5.82
CA ALA A 35 0.22 -14.71 4.92
C ALA A 35 1.51 -15.51 5.11
N ALA A 36 1.81 -15.93 6.37
CA ALA A 36 2.97 -16.75 6.74
C ALA A 36 4.31 -16.17 6.23
N LEU A 37 4.53 -14.87 6.49
CA LEU A 37 5.82 -14.20 6.23
C LEU A 37 6.93 -14.87 7.06
N ILE A 38 8.13 -14.98 6.50
CA ILE A 38 9.30 -15.62 7.14
C ILE A 38 10.06 -14.55 7.92
N GLY A 39 9.71 -14.38 9.19
CA GLY A 39 10.10 -13.24 10.03
C GLY A 39 11.50 -13.28 10.62
N ASP A 40 12.34 -14.27 10.32
CA ASP A 40 13.78 -14.32 10.62
C ASP A 40 14.66 -13.80 9.47
N ARG A 41 14.03 -13.32 8.40
CA ARG A 41 14.65 -12.74 7.21
C ARG A 41 14.17 -11.31 6.98
N PRO A 42 14.88 -10.52 6.15
CA PRO A 42 14.39 -9.19 5.76
C PRO A 42 12.99 -9.25 5.12
N LEU A 43 12.11 -8.36 5.52
CA LEU A 43 10.76 -8.20 4.97
C LEU A 43 10.64 -6.87 4.23
N ILE A 44 9.95 -6.87 3.10
CA ILE A 44 9.84 -5.70 2.22
C ILE A 44 8.43 -5.11 2.35
N ASP A 45 8.32 -3.81 2.60
CA ASP A 45 7.07 -3.05 2.50
C ASP A 45 7.14 -2.17 1.24
N ILE A 46 6.42 -2.57 0.18
CA ILE A 46 6.54 -1.99 -1.16
C ILE A 46 5.51 -0.88 -1.35
N GLY A 47 5.98 0.35 -1.62
CA GLY A 47 5.12 1.53 -1.72
C GLY A 47 4.44 1.81 -0.39
N CYS A 48 5.22 1.80 0.67
CA CYS A 48 4.73 1.83 2.05
C CYS A 48 4.09 3.17 2.45
N GLY A 49 4.14 4.17 1.58
CA GLY A 49 3.52 5.48 1.79
C GLY A 49 4.03 6.16 3.07
N SER A 50 3.11 6.59 3.89
CA SER A 50 3.41 7.23 5.18
C SER A 50 3.93 6.27 6.27
N GLY A 51 3.99 4.95 6.00
CA GLY A 51 4.61 3.96 6.87
C GLY A 51 3.68 3.28 7.89
N LEU A 52 2.38 3.38 7.76
CA LEU A 52 1.46 2.69 8.68
C LEU A 52 1.65 1.16 8.60
N THR A 53 1.72 0.61 7.39
CA THR A 53 2.02 -0.82 7.15
C THR A 53 3.40 -1.20 7.62
N THR A 54 4.39 -0.34 7.42
CA THR A 54 5.77 -0.54 7.92
C THR A 54 5.81 -0.71 9.43
N LEU A 55 5.11 0.16 10.18
CA LEU A 55 5.04 0.06 11.63
C LEU A 55 4.34 -1.22 12.09
N ALA A 56 3.23 -1.59 11.44
CA ALA A 56 2.49 -2.81 11.74
C ALA A 56 3.34 -4.06 11.46
N LEU A 57 4.01 -4.10 10.30
CA LEU A 57 4.95 -5.17 9.93
C LEU A 57 6.08 -5.30 10.96
N ALA A 58 6.69 -4.17 11.33
CA ALA A 58 7.74 -4.13 12.33
C ALA A 58 7.28 -4.61 13.72
N ALA A 59 6.09 -4.22 14.14
CA ALA A 59 5.51 -4.66 15.40
C ALA A 59 5.21 -6.17 15.40
N ARG A 60 4.69 -6.68 14.28
CA ARG A 60 4.32 -8.10 14.13
C ARG A 60 5.54 -9.02 14.04
N PHE A 61 6.63 -8.56 13.44
CA PHE A 61 7.88 -9.30 13.25
C PHE A 61 9.06 -8.60 13.94
N PRO A 62 9.18 -8.70 15.28
CA PRO A 62 10.12 -7.89 16.05
C PRO A 62 11.60 -8.23 15.82
N LEU A 63 11.89 -9.37 15.19
CA LEU A 63 13.26 -9.81 14.87
C LEU A 63 13.65 -9.51 13.41
N ALA A 64 12.69 -9.22 12.54
CA ALA A 64 12.94 -8.97 11.14
C ALA A 64 13.56 -7.58 10.89
N GLU A 65 14.50 -7.49 9.96
CA GLU A 65 14.83 -6.24 9.29
C GLU A 65 13.68 -5.87 8.34
N ILE A 66 13.29 -4.59 8.32
CA ILE A 66 12.24 -4.08 7.46
C ILE A 66 12.86 -3.16 6.40
N LEU A 67 12.57 -3.45 5.14
CA LEU A 67 12.97 -2.65 3.99
C LEU A 67 11.74 -1.89 3.49
N ALA A 68 11.62 -0.63 3.87
CA ALA A 68 10.47 0.22 3.56
C ALA A 68 10.76 1.02 2.28
N VAL A 69 10.12 0.67 1.18
CA VAL A 69 10.35 1.26 -0.15
C VAL A 69 9.27 2.29 -0.45
N GLU A 70 9.65 3.58 -0.54
CA GLU A 70 8.72 4.66 -0.86
C GLU A 70 9.41 5.74 -1.70
N PRO A 71 9.10 5.86 -3.00
CA PRO A 71 9.73 6.82 -3.89
C PRO A 71 9.26 8.26 -3.68
N ASP A 72 8.03 8.47 -3.18
CA ASP A 72 7.52 9.83 -2.97
C ASP A 72 8.17 10.50 -1.77
N PRO A 73 8.78 11.68 -1.90
CA PRO A 73 9.51 12.32 -0.81
C PRO A 73 8.61 12.85 0.31
N LEU A 74 7.35 13.22 0.03
CA LEU A 74 6.42 13.74 1.03
C LEU A 74 5.89 12.59 1.90
N MET A 75 5.46 11.49 1.28
CA MET A 75 5.06 10.28 1.98
C MET A 75 6.21 9.71 2.79
N ARG A 76 7.39 9.66 2.19
CA ARG A 76 8.62 9.19 2.86
C ARG A 76 9.01 10.06 4.07
N SER A 77 8.73 11.38 4.05
CA SER A 77 8.97 12.25 5.20
C SER A 77 8.12 11.85 6.41
N LEU A 78 6.86 11.48 6.19
CA LEU A 78 5.98 10.97 7.25
C LEU A 78 6.48 9.62 7.79
N LEU A 79 6.85 8.71 6.89
CA LEU A 79 7.46 7.43 7.24
C LEU A 79 8.72 7.62 8.10
N MET A 80 9.64 8.48 7.66
CA MET A 80 10.90 8.76 8.39
C MET A 80 10.63 9.27 9.80
N LEU A 81 9.66 10.18 9.96
CA LEU A 81 9.28 10.70 11.27
C LEU A 81 8.74 9.58 12.17
N ARG A 82 7.82 8.77 11.67
CA ARG A 82 7.23 7.66 12.42
C ARG A 82 8.25 6.62 12.86
N VAL A 83 9.18 6.29 11.97
CA VAL A 83 10.27 5.35 12.28
C VAL A 83 11.24 5.97 13.30
N ALA A 84 11.61 7.24 13.13
CA ALA A 84 12.56 7.93 14.01
C ALA A 84 12.09 8.02 15.49
N GLU A 85 10.78 8.15 15.68
CA GLU A 85 10.16 8.24 17.02
C GLU A 85 10.14 6.91 17.80
N ARG A 86 10.48 5.78 17.15
CA ARG A 86 10.40 4.42 17.70
C ARG A 86 11.77 3.73 17.66
N PRO A 87 12.59 3.84 18.72
CA PRO A 87 13.97 3.32 18.73
C PRO A 87 14.08 1.85 18.35
N GLU A 88 13.14 1.01 18.81
CA GLU A 88 13.10 -0.43 18.55
C GLU A 88 12.79 -0.78 17.07
N ILE A 89 12.05 0.07 16.39
CA ILE A 89 11.76 -0.07 14.96
C ILE A 89 12.88 0.56 14.14
N ARG A 90 13.35 1.75 14.53
CA ARG A 90 14.41 2.49 13.86
C ARG A 90 15.69 1.70 13.67
N SER A 91 16.07 0.90 14.68
CA SER A 91 17.33 0.13 14.65
C SER A 91 17.35 -0.98 13.59
N ARG A 92 16.19 -1.33 13.01
CA ARG A 92 16.03 -2.43 12.06
C ARG A 92 15.15 -2.12 10.87
N THR A 93 14.85 -0.83 10.63
CA THR A 93 14.09 -0.38 9.47
C THR A 93 14.97 0.48 8.57
N THR A 94 15.15 0.04 7.34
CA THR A 94 15.85 0.78 6.29
C THR A 94 14.81 1.40 5.37
N VAL A 95 14.80 2.73 5.26
CA VAL A 95 13.92 3.47 4.35
C VAL A 95 14.65 3.70 3.04
N LEU A 96 14.04 3.24 1.95
CA LEU A 96 14.61 3.21 0.61
C LEU A 96 13.84 4.16 -0.32
N PRO A 97 14.51 5.18 -0.90
CA PRO A 97 13.85 6.25 -1.64
C PRO A 97 13.58 5.94 -3.12
N GLU A 98 14.10 4.84 -3.63
CA GLU A 98 13.98 4.46 -5.03
C GLU A 98 12.70 3.67 -5.30
N SER A 99 12.38 3.48 -6.57
CA SER A 99 11.34 2.54 -7.00
C SER A 99 11.73 1.10 -6.64
N ILE A 100 10.75 0.27 -6.33
CA ILE A 100 10.94 -1.18 -6.14
C ILE A 100 11.66 -1.85 -7.31
N LEU A 101 11.62 -1.26 -8.49
CA LEU A 101 12.28 -1.80 -9.68
C LEU A 101 13.78 -1.52 -9.74
N ASP A 102 14.24 -0.50 -9.03
CA ASP A 102 15.60 0.02 -9.15
C ASP A 102 16.37 -0.01 -7.82
N VAL A 103 15.65 -0.09 -6.68
CA VAL A 103 16.23 -0.11 -5.34
C VAL A 103 17.10 -1.34 -5.11
N TRP A 104 18.20 -1.16 -4.36
CA TRP A 104 18.95 -2.32 -3.88
C TRP A 104 18.13 -3.11 -2.85
N LEU A 105 18.08 -4.42 -3.00
CA LEU A 105 17.48 -5.36 -2.05
C LEU A 105 18.46 -6.51 -1.82
N PRO A 106 18.55 -7.03 -0.61
CA PRO A 106 19.31 -8.25 -0.35
C PRO A 106 18.65 -9.44 -1.03
N ASP A 107 19.44 -10.42 -1.38
CA ASP A 107 18.95 -11.75 -1.71
C ASP A 107 18.33 -12.38 -0.45
N GLU A 108 17.42 -13.33 -0.59
CA GLU A 108 16.87 -14.07 0.55
C GLU A 108 15.89 -13.29 1.46
N CYS A 109 15.06 -12.42 0.91
CA CYS A 109 13.96 -11.80 1.66
C CYS A 109 12.87 -12.84 2.01
N GLY A 110 12.32 -12.70 3.22
CA GLY A 110 11.33 -13.62 3.80
C GLY A 110 9.88 -13.33 3.40
N GLY A 111 9.64 -12.26 2.62
CA GLY A 111 8.33 -11.88 2.12
C GLY A 111 8.21 -10.39 1.85
N ALA A 112 7.07 -10.02 1.28
CA ALA A 112 6.77 -8.62 0.97
C ALA A 112 5.29 -8.29 1.20
N LEU A 113 5.01 -7.01 1.48
CA LEU A 113 3.69 -6.41 1.36
C LEU A 113 3.60 -5.62 0.05
N LEU A 114 2.46 -5.72 -0.62
CA LEU A 114 2.18 -5.02 -1.88
C LEU A 114 0.73 -4.51 -1.87
N PHE A 115 0.48 -3.43 -1.14
CA PHE A 115 -0.87 -2.90 -0.96
C PHE A 115 -1.11 -1.68 -1.85
N ASN A 116 -2.07 -1.80 -2.77
CA ASN A 116 -2.49 -0.73 -3.68
C ASN A 116 -1.41 -0.23 -4.67
N VAL A 117 -0.29 -0.91 -4.84
CA VAL A 117 0.83 -0.46 -5.68
C VAL A 117 0.77 -1.03 -7.09
N ILE A 118 0.39 -2.31 -7.25
CA ILE A 118 0.41 -3.02 -8.54
C ILE A 118 -0.41 -2.31 -9.63
N TYR A 119 -1.46 -1.60 -9.22
CA TYR A 119 -2.39 -0.86 -10.08
C TYR A 119 -1.77 0.39 -10.72
N PHE A 120 -0.62 0.84 -10.24
CA PHE A 120 0.16 1.94 -10.82
C PHE A 120 1.28 1.46 -11.74
N LEU A 121 1.54 0.17 -11.79
CA LEU A 121 2.57 -0.43 -12.65
C LEU A 121 1.96 -0.82 -14.00
N GLY A 122 2.50 -0.32 -15.10
CA GLY A 122 2.12 -0.77 -16.45
C GLY A 122 2.59 -2.21 -16.72
N GLY A 123 2.00 -2.89 -17.72
CA GLY A 123 2.24 -4.32 -17.98
C GLY A 123 3.72 -4.73 -18.02
N ARG A 124 4.54 -4.09 -18.88
CA ARG A 124 6.01 -4.39 -18.94
C ARG A 124 6.74 -4.09 -17.64
N THR A 125 6.23 -3.18 -16.84
CA THR A 125 6.77 -2.84 -15.52
C THR A 125 6.42 -3.94 -14.51
N ARG A 126 5.22 -4.54 -14.62
CA ARG A 126 4.83 -5.67 -13.79
C ARG A 126 5.65 -6.93 -14.11
N ASP A 127 5.98 -7.19 -15.38
CA ASP A 127 6.89 -8.30 -15.76
C ASP A 127 8.26 -8.17 -15.09
N ARG A 128 8.84 -6.95 -15.10
CA ARG A 128 10.10 -6.67 -14.41
C ARG A 128 9.96 -6.85 -12.89
N PHE A 129 8.85 -6.42 -12.33
CA PHE A 129 8.55 -6.57 -10.89
C PHE A 129 8.52 -8.06 -10.50
N TRP A 130 7.74 -8.89 -11.19
CA TRP A 130 7.67 -10.32 -10.89
C TRP A 130 9.02 -11.03 -11.04
N THR A 131 9.77 -10.69 -12.09
CA THR A 131 11.12 -11.23 -12.30
C THR A 131 12.03 -10.88 -11.13
N ARG A 132 11.98 -9.64 -10.66
CA ARG A 132 12.78 -9.17 -9.53
C ARG A 132 12.38 -9.87 -8.24
N MET A 133 11.08 -9.97 -7.95
CA MET A 133 10.60 -10.66 -6.74
C MET A 133 10.97 -12.15 -6.74
N ALA A 134 10.96 -12.80 -7.90
CA ALA A 134 11.43 -14.18 -8.00
C ALA A 134 12.91 -14.35 -7.68
N HIS A 135 13.71 -13.29 -7.79
CA HIS A 135 15.14 -13.32 -7.49
C HIS A 135 15.43 -13.05 -6.02
N VAL A 136 14.75 -12.05 -5.41
CA VAL A 136 15.06 -11.61 -4.05
C VAL A 136 14.33 -12.41 -2.95
N LEU A 137 13.23 -13.07 -3.28
CA LEU A 137 12.47 -13.84 -2.29
C LEU A 137 12.98 -15.28 -2.17
N VAL A 138 13.13 -15.77 -0.96
CA VAL A 138 13.42 -17.20 -0.74
C VAL A 138 12.24 -18.07 -1.15
N PRO A 139 12.48 -19.35 -1.53
CA PRO A 139 11.40 -20.31 -1.76
C PRO A 139 10.42 -20.38 -0.58
N GLY A 140 9.13 -20.32 -0.86
CA GLY A 140 8.05 -20.29 0.14
C GLY A 140 7.67 -18.91 0.62
N ALA A 141 8.53 -17.89 0.43
CA ALA A 141 8.23 -16.52 0.86
C ALA A 141 7.03 -15.93 0.09
N PRO A 142 6.06 -15.33 0.77
CA PRO A 142 4.89 -14.73 0.16
C PRO A 142 5.10 -13.26 -0.20
N ILE A 143 4.39 -12.81 -1.22
CA ILE A 143 3.99 -11.41 -1.39
C ILE A 143 2.52 -11.35 -0.98
N LEU A 144 2.22 -10.71 0.14
CA LEU A 144 0.85 -10.43 0.54
C LEU A 144 0.39 -9.18 -0.20
N MET A 145 -0.65 -9.30 -1.02
CA MET A 145 -1.16 -8.18 -1.80
C MET A 145 -2.67 -8.01 -1.68
N SER A 146 -3.13 -6.77 -1.84
CA SER A 146 -4.55 -6.45 -1.93
C SER A 146 -5.13 -6.91 -3.27
N ARG A 147 -6.35 -7.46 -3.25
CA ARG A 147 -7.06 -7.95 -4.46
C ARG A 147 -7.60 -6.82 -5.33
N SER A 148 -7.83 -5.66 -4.76
CA SER A 148 -8.32 -4.48 -5.48
C SER A 148 -7.70 -3.20 -4.95
N TYR A 149 -7.70 -2.15 -5.75
CA TYR A 149 -7.26 -0.83 -5.29
C TYR A 149 -8.32 -0.23 -4.36
N GLY A 150 -8.08 -0.34 -3.04
CA GLY A 150 -8.96 0.24 -2.03
C GLY A 150 -10.41 -0.30 -2.05
N GLY A 151 -10.66 -1.47 -2.66
CA GLY A 151 -12.01 -2.01 -2.81
C GLY A 151 -12.88 -1.23 -3.80
N VAL A 152 -12.28 -0.37 -4.63
CA VAL A 152 -13.03 0.48 -5.58
C VAL A 152 -13.49 -0.35 -6.77
N PRO A 153 -14.79 -0.49 -6.99
CA PRO A 153 -15.31 -1.13 -8.19
C PRO A 153 -14.99 -0.29 -9.44
N ASP A 154 -14.89 -0.92 -10.59
CA ASP A 154 -14.77 -0.28 -11.90
C ASP A 154 -16.09 0.37 -12.39
N THR A 155 -17.03 0.58 -11.48
CA THR A 155 -18.34 1.19 -11.70
C THR A 155 -18.40 2.60 -11.13
N LEU A 156 -19.41 3.35 -11.52
CA LEU A 156 -19.66 4.68 -10.96
C LEU A 156 -19.95 4.59 -9.46
N VAL A 157 -19.16 5.30 -8.67
CA VAL A 157 -19.42 5.55 -7.24
C VAL A 157 -19.74 7.03 -7.08
N GLU A 158 -20.97 7.33 -6.71
CA GLU A 158 -21.38 8.71 -6.47
C GLU A 158 -20.65 9.31 -5.25
N ARG A 159 -20.47 10.63 -5.30
CA ARG A 159 -19.82 11.36 -4.21
C ARG A 159 -20.53 11.16 -2.88
N HIS A 160 -19.83 10.65 -1.89
CA HIS A 160 -20.34 10.43 -0.53
C HIS A 160 -19.28 10.79 0.52
N LEU A 161 -19.73 11.04 1.75
CA LEU A 161 -18.84 11.23 2.89
C LEU A 161 -18.20 9.89 3.28
N ALA A 162 -16.89 9.78 3.10
CA ALA A 162 -16.12 8.56 3.34
C ALA A 162 -15.36 8.55 4.68
N GLY A 163 -15.30 9.70 5.36
CA GLY A 163 -14.68 9.81 6.67
C GLY A 163 -14.72 11.22 7.21
N SER A 164 -14.70 11.34 8.53
CA SER A 164 -14.57 12.62 9.22
C SER A 164 -13.76 12.47 10.50
N ALA A 165 -13.07 13.55 10.90
CA ALA A 165 -12.30 13.62 12.13
C ALA A 165 -12.31 15.04 12.67
N THR A 166 -12.22 15.21 13.99
CA THR A 166 -12.09 16.53 14.62
C THR A 166 -10.71 16.64 15.25
N MET A 167 -10.01 17.73 14.93
CA MET A 167 -8.75 18.10 15.58
C MET A 167 -8.81 19.57 16.04
N GLY A 168 -8.81 19.77 17.33
CA GLY A 168 -8.97 21.08 17.93
C GLY A 168 -10.32 21.72 17.55
N ARG A 169 -10.27 22.87 16.83
CA ARG A 169 -11.47 23.59 16.41
C ARG A 169 -11.93 23.29 14.99
N HIS A 170 -11.26 22.37 14.31
CA HIS A 170 -11.59 22.04 12.94
C HIS A 170 -12.18 20.64 12.84
N GLU A 171 -13.21 20.52 12.04
CA GLU A 171 -13.72 19.27 11.54
C GLU A 171 -13.15 19.04 10.14
N TYR A 172 -12.61 17.85 9.89
CA TYR A 172 -12.05 17.39 8.64
C TYR A 172 -12.99 16.35 8.04
N GLN A 173 -13.37 16.53 6.80
CA GLN A 173 -14.25 15.61 6.09
C GLN A 173 -13.58 15.14 4.81
N ARG A 174 -13.67 13.84 4.49
CA ARG A 174 -13.26 13.28 3.21
C ARG A 174 -14.49 12.81 2.44
N PHE A 175 -14.68 13.35 1.26
CA PHE A 175 -15.63 12.85 0.28
C PHE A 175 -14.89 12.03 -0.75
N PHE A 176 -15.50 10.91 -1.14
CA PHE A 176 -14.98 9.98 -2.12
C PHE A 176 -15.96 9.87 -3.29
N GLU A 177 -15.42 9.83 -4.49
CA GLU A 177 -16.14 9.49 -5.71
C GLU A 177 -15.23 8.74 -6.68
N ALA A 178 -15.78 7.86 -7.50
CA ALA A 178 -15.04 7.14 -8.53
C ALA A 178 -15.87 6.93 -9.78
N LYS A 179 -15.22 6.94 -10.95
CA LYS A 179 -15.87 6.69 -12.23
C LYS A 179 -14.91 6.01 -13.22
N PRO A 180 -15.42 5.22 -14.17
CA PRO A 180 -14.61 4.72 -15.28
C PRO A 180 -13.96 5.88 -16.05
N ALA A 181 -12.65 5.74 -16.34
CA ALA A 181 -11.86 6.76 -17.05
C ALA A 181 -11.40 6.31 -18.45
N GLY A 182 -11.90 5.17 -18.94
CA GLY A 182 -11.46 4.55 -20.20
C GLY A 182 -10.13 3.82 -20.07
N GLU A 183 -9.76 3.06 -21.09
CA GLU A 183 -8.51 2.31 -21.18
C GLU A 183 -8.23 1.40 -19.95
N GLY A 184 -9.26 0.83 -19.35
CA GLY A 184 -9.13 0.02 -18.13
C GLY A 184 -8.62 0.81 -16.94
N ARG A 185 -9.01 2.07 -16.79
CA ARG A 185 -8.68 2.93 -15.64
C ARG A 185 -9.94 3.40 -14.93
N VAL A 186 -9.77 3.68 -13.65
CA VAL A 186 -10.79 4.32 -12.80
C VAL A 186 -10.23 5.66 -12.32
N GLU A 187 -10.96 6.74 -12.54
CA GLU A 187 -10.67 8.02 -11.91
C GLU A 187 -11.26 8.02 -10.50
N ILE A 188 -10.41 8.17 -9.51
CA ILE A 188 -10.78 8.27 -8.11
C ILE A 188 -10.50 9.68 -7.64
N VAL A 189 -11.51 10.30 -7.05
CA VAL A 189 -11.40 11.65 -6.51
C VAL A 189 -11.67 11.63 -5.02
N ASN A 190 -10.72 12.14 -4.23
CA ASN A 190 -10.95 12.49 -2.85
C ASN A 190 -11.02 14.00 -2.71
N THR A 191 -12.07 14.50 -2.09
CA THR A 191 -12.23 15.92 -1.73
C THR A 191 -12.17 16.03 -0.23
N TYR A 192 -11.22 16.79 0.26
CA TYR A 192 -11.03 17.07 1.68
C TYR A 192 -11.60 18.45 1.97
N VAL A 193 -12.46 18.53 2.97
CA VAL A 193 -13.10 19.79 3.42
C VAL A 193 -12.75 20.01 4.88
N VAL A 194 -12.29 21.21 5.20
CA VAL A 194 -12.05 21.62 6.58
C VAL A 194 -13.11 22.63 6.98
N LEU A 195 -13.82 22.33 8.06
CA LEU A 195 -14.85 23.18 8.63
C LEU A 195 -14.36 23.77 9.95
N ARG A 196 -14.75 25.02 10.24
CA ARG A 196 -14.64 25.67 11.55
C ARG A 196 -15.99 26.29 11.90
N ASP A 197 -16.55 25.87 13.03
CA ASP A 197 -17.88 26.33 13.47
C ASP A 197 -18.99 26.06 12.41
N GLY A 198 -18.84 24.97 11.65
CA GLY A 198 -19.76 24.58 10.56
C GLY A 198 -19.52 25.30 9.23
N GLU A 199 -18.62 26.27 9.16
CA GLU A 199 -18.27 26.99 7.93
C GLU A 199 -17.04 26.39 7.26
N GLN A 200 -17.08 26.22 5.93
CA GLN A 200 -15.94 25.74 5.15
C GLN A 200 -14.83 26.78 5.10
N VAL A 201 -13.66 26.44 5.66
CA VAL A 201 -12.49 27.31 5.67
C VAL A 201 -11.41 26.88 4.67
N ARG A 202 -11.42 25.61 4.27
CA ARG A 202 -10.47 25.08 3.27
C ARG A 202 -11.08 23.90 2.52
N THR A 203 -10.65 23.72 1.27
CA THR A 203 -10.85 22.50 0.51
C THR A 203 -9.56 22.12 -0.23
N ALA A 204 -9.32 20.82 -0.37
CA ALA A 204 -8.25 20.28 -1.17
C ALA A 204 -8.77 19.04 -1.92
N ARG A 205 -8.13 18.64 -3.03
CA ARG A 205 -8.61 17.55 -3.86
C ARG A 205 -7.44 16.73 -4.36
N THR A 206 -7.60 15.42 -4.39
CA THR A 206 -6.70 14.51 -5.10
C THR A 206 -7.44 13.79 -6.21
N VAL A 207 -6.74 13.53 -7.33
CA VAL A 207 -7.28 12.77 -8.45
C VAL A 207 -6.25 11.72 -8.85
N VAL A 208 -6.57 10.45 -8.66
CA VAL A 208 -5.72 9.35 -9.08
C VAL A 208 -6.45 8.49 -10.10
N THR A 209 -5.68 7.94 -11.05
CA THR A 209 -6.22 7.11 -12.12
C THR A 209 -5.49 5.77 -12.19
N PRO A 210 -5.66 4.90 -11.15
CA PRO A 210 -5.10 3.57 -11.19
C PRO A 210 -5.69 2.75 -12.34
N LEU A 211 -4.97 1.71 -12.73
CA LEU A 211 -5.54 0.70 -13.61
C LEU A 211 -6.67 -0.01 -12.87
N SER A 212 -7.83 -0.12 -13.52
CA SER A 212 -8.85 -1.11 -13.17
C SER A 212 -8.37 -2.44 -13.73
N LEU A 213 -7.62 -3.16 -12.95
CA LEU A 213 -7.15 -4.48 -13.34
C LEU A 213 -8.09 -5.50 -12.73
N ASP A 214 -8.74 -6.27 -13.59
CA ASP A 214 -9.37 -7.50 -13.17
C ASP A 214 -8.33 -8.37 -12.48
N GLU A 215 -8.69 -8.97 -11.38
CA GLU A 215 -7.81 -9.90 -10.66
C GLU A 215 -7.25 -10.97 -11.60
N GLU A 216 -8.08 -11.50 -12.51
CA GLU A 216 -7.67 -12.47 -13.53
C GLU A 216 -6.51 -11.97 -14.40
N VAL A 217 -6.48 -10.68 -14.75
CA VAL A 217 -5.38 -10.08 -15.52
C VAL A 217 -4.10 -10.08 -14.70
N ILE A 218 -4.15 -9.63 -13.44
CA ILE A 218 -2.98 -9.64 -12.55
C ILE A 218 -2.47 -11.07 -12.37
N LEU A 219 -3.38 -12.01 -12.08
CA LEU A 219 -3.03 -13.40 -11.86
C LEU A 219 -2.42 -14.08 -13.11
N SER A 220 -2.91 -13.69 -14.28
CA SER A 220 -2.38 -14.23 -15.56
C SER A 220 -0.94 -13.76 -15.88
N GLU A 221 -0.53 -12.62 -15.33
CA GLU A 221 0.81 -12.05 -15.51
C GLU A 221 1.85 -12.63 -14.53
N ILE A 222 1.40 -13.28 -13.46
CA ILE A 222 2.30 -13.91 -12.49
C ILE A 222 2.99 -15.10 -13.14
N PRO A 223 4.34 -15.16 -13.19
CA PRO A 223 5.06 -16.21 -13.89
C PRO A 223 4.78 -17.60 -13.32
N ILE A 224 4.11 -18.44 -14.12
CA ILE A 224 3.84 -19.84 -13.78
C ILE A 224 5.17 -20.56 -13.55
N GLY A 225 5.25 -21.37 -12.49
CA GLY A 225 6.46 -22.11 -12.10
C GLY A 225 7.47 -21.30 -11.28
N LYS A 226 7.29 -19.99 -11.18
CA LYS A 226 8.04 -19.14 -10.23
C LYS A 226 7.24 -18.80 -8.98
N PHE A 227 5.93 -18.74 -9.12
CA PHE A 227 5.02 -18.42 -8.02
C PHE A 227 3.79 -19.33 -8.05
N SER A 228 3.18 -19.52 -6.90
CA SER A 228 1.82 -20.00 -6.74
C SER A 228 0.97 -18.93 -6.06
N ILE A 229 -0.32 -18.99 -6.29
CA ILE A 229 -1.29 -18.07 -5.73
C ILE A 229 -2.12 -18.81 -4.69
N GLU A 230 -2.30 -18.18 -3.54
CA GLU A 230 -3.14 -18.66 -2.45
C GLU A 230 -4.15 -17.56 -2.09
N GLU A 231 -5.43 -17.89 -2.18
CA GLU A 231 -6.48 -17.00 -1.70
C GLU A 231 -6.45 -16.96 -0.16
N ILE A 232 -6.32 -15.76 0.37
CA ILE A 232 -6.32 -15.54 1.81
C ILE A 232 -7.74 -15.25 2.29
N ASP A 233 -8.36 -14.21 1.74
CA ASP A 233 -9.75 -13.81 2.01
C ASP A 233 -10.28 -12.93 0.87
N GLU A 234 -11.41 -12.26 1.07
CA GLU A 234 -12.03 -11.39 0.08
C GLU A 234 -11.18 -10.15 -0.28
N ASN A 235 -10.23 -9.75 0.57
CA ASN A 235 -9.41 -8.55 0.40
C ASN A 235 -7.96 -8.85 0.03
N TYR A 236 -7.46 -10.06 0.31
CA TYR A 236 -6.05 -10.38 0.19
C TYR A 236 -5.77 -11.72 -0.50
N ILE A 237 -4.67 -11.75 -1.25
CA ILE A 237 -4.04 -12.96 -1.76
C ILE A 237 -2.57 -13.01 -1.33
N ALA A 238 -2.02 -14.22 -1.25
CA ALA A 238 -0.58 -14.43 -1.12
C ALA A 238 -0.03 -15.05 -2.40
N VAL A 239 0.96 -14.39 -2.97
CA VAL A 239 1.72 -14.88 -4.13
C VAL A 239 3.03 -15.46 -3.63
N ARG A 240 3.17 -16.80 -3.58
CA ARG A 240 4.30 -17.49 -2.97
C ARG A 240 5.36 -17.86 -3.97
N ARG A 241 6.61 -17.53 -3.66
CA ARG A 241 7.80 -17.94 -4.42
C ARG A 241 7.96 -19.48 -4.38
N GLN A 242 7.94 -20.11 -5.54
CA GLN A 242 8.17 -21.55 -5.66
C GLN A 242 9.66 -21.88 -5.69
N PRO A 243 10.09 -23.07 -5.21
CA PRO A 243 11.44 -23.54 -5.43
C PRO A 243 11.78 -23.57 -6.92
N ASP A 244 13.03 -23.28 -7.26
CA ASP A 244 13.49 -23.50 -8.62
C ASP A 244 13.45 -25.00 -8.92
N LEU A 245 12.80 -25.36 -10.03
CA LEU A 245 12.80 -26.75 -10.49
C LEU A 245 14.26 -27.17 -10.71
N ARG A 246 14.71 -28.17 -9.96
CA ARG A 246 16.03 -28.77 -10.19
C ARG A 246 16.04 -29.25 -11.63
N ARG A 247 16.92 -28.70 -12.44
CA ARG A 247 17.24 -29.25 -13.78
C ARG A 247 17.99 -30.57 -13.66
#